data_71b99df6ee17830ddbdf404eaf364b24
#
_entry.id   71b99df6ee17830ddbdf404eaf364b24
#
_cell.length_a   1.000
_cell.length_b   1.000
_cell.length_c   1.000
_cell.angle_alpha   90.00
_cell.angle_beta   90.00
_cell.angle_gamma   90.00
#
_symmetry.space_group_name_H-M   'P 1'
#
loop_
_entity.id
_entity.type
_entity.pdbx_description
1 polymer ?
#
loop_
_entity_poly.entity_id
_entity_poly.type
_entity_poly.pdbx_seq_one_letter_code
_entity_poly.pdbx_strand_id
1 'polypeptide(L)'
;MVADLDADRGLASIASYGERAAFVRADVARESDVVAMVAATRERFGSVDVLVNNAWGGGEMSRVERKSNTLLQNGLDVAFFAAFWAMRECYPTMKADGWGRVVNMCSLNGVNSHMGTLEYNVGKEALRTLTRTAAREWAATGVVVNAVCPAAKSAAFNRVMGAHPELVAAADASNPMGRIGDPYADVAPVVSFLASDDCRYMTGNTLFVDGGGHINGSAWAPDLGD
;
A
#
# COMPACT_ATOMS: atom_id res chain seq x y z
N MET A 1 -4.34 -11.34 10.55
CA MET A 1 -3.52 -12.14 9.60
C MET A 1 -2.49 -11.25 8.93
N VAL A 2 -1.23 -11.68 8.86
CA VAL A 2 -0.19 -11.07 8.01
C VAL A 2 0.06 -12.00 6.84
N ALA A 3 0.10 -11.45 5.63
CA ALA A 3 0.42 -12.17 4.40
C ALA A 3 1.65 -11.52 3.75
N ASP A 4 2.65 -12.29 3.45
CA ASP A 4 3.89 -11.84 2.78
C ASP A 4 4.49 -13.01 1.97
N LEU A 5 5.32 -12.68 0.98
CA LEU A 5 6.09 -13.66 0.23
C LEU A 5 7.26 -14.22 1.06
N ASP A 6 7.82 -13.38 1.94
CA ASP A 6 8.94 -13.69 2.83
C ASP A 6 8.42 -14.24 4.18
N ALA A 7 8.52 -15.57 4.33
CA ALA A 7 8.00 -16.25 5.52
C ALA A 7 8.77 -15.88 6.79
N ASP A 8 10.10 -15.73 6.73
CA ASP A 8 10.91 -15.43 7.91
C ASP A 8 10.58 -14.05 8.46
N ARG A 9 10.51 -13.06 7.59
CA ARG A 9 10.10 -11.69 7.96
C ARG A 9 8.65 -11.63 8.45
N GLY A 10 7.75 -12.34 7.78
CA GLY A 10 6.34 -12.40 8.16
C GLY A 10 6.15 -12.98 9.54
N LEU A 11 6.76 -14.12 9.84
CA LEU A 11 6.71 -14.76 11.16
C LEU A 11 7.37 -13.89 12.23
N ALA A 12 8.53 -13.28 11.95
CA ALA A 12 9.20 -12.37 12.88
C ALA A 12 8.30 -11.17 13.24
N SER A 13 7.55 -10.64 12.28
CA SER A 13 6.67 -9.47 12.49
C SER A 13 5.52 -9.71 13.45
N ILE A 14 5.10 -10.96 13.60
CA ILE A 14 3.96 -11.35 14.46
C ILE A 14 4.38 -12.02 15.78
N ALA A 15 5.66 -12.29 15.98
CA ALA A 15 6.15 -13.13 17.09
C ALA A 15 5.69 -12.67 18.49
N SER A 16 5.54 -11.35 18.69
CA SER A 16 5.13 -10.77 19.98
C SER A 16 3.61 -10.79 20.22
N TYR A 17 2.80 -11.14 19.21
CA TYR A 17 1.34 -11.03 19.32
C TYR A 17 0.65 -12.33 19.75
N GLY A 18 1.38 -13.47 19.79
CA GLY A 18 0.84 -14.77 20.16
C GLY A 18 -0.36 -15.18 19.27
N GLU A 19 -1.38 -15.77 19.86
CA GLU A 19 -2.55 -16.26 19.13
C GLU A 19 -3.41 -15.16 18.48
N ARG A 20 -3.18 -13.89 18.83
CA ARG A 20 -3.88 -12.75 18.23
C ARG A 20 -3.41 -12.43 16.82
N ALA A 21 -2.30 -13.03 16.38
CA ALA A 21 -1.79 -12.89 15.03
C ALA A 21 -1.52 -14.25 14.39
N ALA A 22 -1.60 -14.30 13.08
CA ALA A 22 -1.21 -15.46 12.29
C ALA A 22 -0.56 -14.99 11.00
N PHE A 23 0.27 -15.84 10.41
CA PHE A 23 0.98 -15.58 9.17
C PHE A 23 0.54 -16.58 8.10
N VAL A 24 0.43 -16.12 6.87
CA VAL A 24 0.27 -16.96 5.68
C VAL A 24 1.25 -16.51 4.60
N ARG A 25 1.98 -17.44 4.03
CA ARG A 25 2.82 -17.15 2.86
C ARG A 25 1.92 -17.00 1.63
N ALA A 26 1.98 -15.86 0.95
CA ALA A 26 1.20 -15.60 -0.25
C ALA A 26 1.99 -14.76 -1.25
N ASP A 27 1.94 -15.14 -2.50
CA ASP A 27 2.36 -14.30 -3.62
C ASP A 27 1.12 -13.54 -4.12
N VAL A 28 1.02 -12.28 -3.72
CA VAL A 28 -0.16 -11.47 -4.06
C VAL A 28 -0.30 -11.19 -5.56
N ALA A 29 0.74 -11.42 -6.36
CA ALA A 29 0.64 -11.38 -7.82
C ALA A 29 -0.14 -12.57 -8.41
N ARG A 30 -0.57 -13.52 -7.57
CA ARG A 30 -1.37 -14.69 -7.95
C ARG A 30 -2.75 -14.64 -7.32
N GLU A 31 -3.78 -14.60 -8.14
CA GLU A 31 -5.17 -14.59 -7.66
C GLU A 31 -5.48 -15.76 -6.70
N SER A 32 -4.99 -16.97 -7.02
CA SER A 32 -5.18 -18.15 -6.19
C SER A 32 -4.65 -17.99 -4.76
N ASP A 33 -3.49 -17.35 -4.62
CA ASP A 33 -2.87 -17.12 -3.32
C ASP A 33 -3.64 -16.05 -2.52
N VAL A 34 -4.14 -15.01 -3.22
CA VAL A 34 -4.99 -13.97 -2.61
C VAL A 34 -6.30 -14.58 -2.10
N VAL A 35 -6.96 -15.42 -2.90
CA VAL A 35 -8.18 -16.13 -2.47
C VAL A 35 -7.88 -17.03 -1.27
N ALA A 36 -6.78 -17.79 -1.31
CA ALA A 36 -6.38 -18.69 -0.23
C ALA A 36 -6.06 -17.93 1.07
N MET A 37 -5.36 -16.78 1.02
CA MET A 37 -5.06 -15.99 2.22
C MET A 37 -6.32 -15.41 2.88
N VAL A 38 -7.31 -14.97 2.08
CA VAL A 38 -8.59 -14.49 2.60
C VAL A 38 -9.36 -15.64 3.26
N ALA A 39 -9.41 -16.82 2.62
CA ALA A 39 -10.03 -18.01 3.17
C ALA A 39 -9.37 -18.44 4.49
N ALA A 40 -8.05 -18.53 4.54
CA ALA A 40 -7.30 -18.86 5.76
C ALA A 40 -7.53 -17.83 6.88
N THR A 41 -7.70 -16.55 6.53
CA THR A 41 -8.03 -15.53 7.54
C THR A 41 -9.41 -15.75 8.13
N ARG A 42 -10.40 -16.04 7.31
CA ARG A 42 -11.77 -16.36 7.77
C ARG A 42 -11.80 -17.64 8.62
N GLU A 43 -11.09 -18.67 8.21
CA GLU A 43 -10.98 -19.91 8.98
C GLU A 43 -10.37 -19.67 10.36
N ARG A 44 -9.32 -18.85 10.45
CA ARG A 44 -8.60 -18.61 11.71
C ARG A 44 -9.29 -17.61 12.64
N PHE A 45 -9.96 -16.58 12.10
CA PHE A 45 -10.47 -15.44 12.86
C PHE A 45 -11.98 -15.18 12.68
N GLY A 46 -12.66 -15.95 11.84
CA GLY A 46 -14.11 -15.85 11.59
C GLY A 46 -14.49 -14.90 10.47
N SER A 47 -13.81 -13.76 10.34
CA SER A 47 -14.12 -12.73 9.34
C SER A 47 -12.86 -12.02 8.82
N VAL A 48 -13.06 -11.14 7.83
CA VAL A 48 -12.10 -10.10 7.44
C VAL A 48 -12.84 -8.78 7.45
N ASP A 49 -12.72 -8.05 8.52
CA ASP A 49 -13.43 -6.79 8.73
C ASP A 49 -12.58 -5.60 8.23
N VAL A 50 -11.27 -5.73 8.33
CA VAL A 50 -10.30 -4.73 7.86
C VAL A 50 -9.35 -5.36 6.86
N LEU A 51 -9.21 -4.74 5.69
CA LEU A 51 -8.25 -5.11 4.66
C LEU A 51 -7.25 -3.97 4.42
N VAL A 52 -5.97 -4.23 4.60
CA VAL A 52 -4.89 -3.29 4.29
C VAL A 52 -4.07 -3.84 3.11
N ASN A 53 -4.23 -3.26 1.94
CA ASN A 53 -3.45 -3.60 0.74
C ASN A 53 -2.14 -2.81 0.76
N ASN A 54 -1.10 -3.41 1.34
CA ASN A 54 0.20 -2.77 1.56
C ASN A 54 1.34 -3.40 0.74
N ALA A 55 1.17 -4.62 0.23
CA ALA A 55 2.22 -5.33 -0.46
C ALA A 55 2.77 -4.53 -1.67
N TRP A 56 4.08 -4.53 -1.78
CA TRP A 56 4.81 -4.05 -2.93
C TRP A 56 6.16 -4.77 -3.03
N GLY A 57 6.55 -5.11 -4.25
CA GLY A 57 7.85 -5.72 -4.54
C GLY A 57 8.20 -5.58 -6.00
N GLY A 58 9.49 -5.59 -6.29
CA GLY A 58 10.00 -5.38 -7.65
C GLY A 58 10.11 -3.91 -8.02
N GLY A 59 10.25 -3.68 -9.29
CA GLY A 59 10.49 -2.35 -9.86
C GLY A 59 11.94 -2.15 -10.28
N GLU A 60 12.14 -1.37 -11.31
CA GLU A 60 13.44 -1.05 -11.88
C GLU A 60 13.48 0.44 -12.23
N MET A 61 14.55 1.12 -11.81
CA MET A 61 14.76 2.51 -12.18
C MET A 61 15.28 2.59 -13.61
N SER A 62 14.43 3.02 -14.55
CA SER A 62 14.81 3.19 -15.95
C SER A 62 13.86 4.13 -16.69
N ARG A 63 14.27 4.63 -17.87
CA ARG A 63 13.44 5.48 -18.72
C ARG A 63 12.27 4.70 -19.30
N VAL A 64 11.19 5.42 -19.64
CA VAL A 64 9.94 4.86 -20.17
C VAL A 64 10.18 3.95 -21.37
N GLU A 65 10.98 4.36 -22.33
CA GLU A 65 11.28 3.63 -23.55
C GLU A 65 12.12 2.34 -23.33
N ARG A 66 12.69 2.18 -22.14
CA ARG A 66 13.47 0.99 -21.74
C ARG A 66 12.68 0.00 -20.89
N LYS A 67 11.44 0.36 -20.49
CA LYS A 67 10.60 -0.52 -19.67
C LYS A 67 10.09 -1.71 -20.47
N SER A 68 10.20 -2.90 -19.93
CA SER A 68 9.62 -4.10 -20.53
C SER A 68 8.13 -4.24 -20.22
N ASN A 69 7.38 -4.90 -21.11
CA ASN A 69 5.98 -5.23 -20.85
C ASN A 69 5.81 -6.10 -19.59
N THR A 70 6.74 -7.03 -19.35
CA THR A 70 6.72 -7.89 -18.15
C THR A 70 6.84 -7.06 -16.88
N LEU A 71 7.72 -6.06 -16.85
CA LEU A 71 7.87 -5.19 -15.69
C LEU A 71 6.62 -4.37 -15.42
N LEU A 72 5.98 -3.83 -16.46
CA LEU A 72 4.71 -3.11 -16.34
C LEU A 72 3.59 -4.02 -15.83
N GLN A 73 3.50 -5.25 -16.37
CA GLN A 73 2.50 -6.22 -15.94
C GLN A 73 2.70 -6.58 -14.46
N ASN A 74 3.93 -6.89 -14.03
CA ASN A 74 4.24 -7.19 -12.64
C ASN A 74 3.86 -6.04 -11.70
N GLY A 75 4.08 -4.79 -12.11
CA GLY A 75 3.65 -3.62 -11.33
C GLY A 75 2.14 -3.55 -11.13
N LEU A 76 1.38 -3.86 -12.19
CA LEU A 76 -0.08 -3.95 -12.12
C LEU A 76 -0.54 -5.15 -11.28
N ASP A 77 0.08 -6.31 -11.43
CA ASP A 77 -0.30 -7.53 -10.70
C ASP A 77 -0.16 -7.32 -9.20
N VAL A 78 0.96 -6.77 -8.75
CA VAL A 78 1.24 -6.58 -7.32
C VAL A 78 0.48 -5.40 -6.71
N ALA A 79 0.32 -4.29 -7.42
CA ALA A 79 -0.30 -3.10 -6.84
C ALA A 79 -1.81 -3.05 -7.04
N PHE A 80 -2.30 -3.39 -8.24
CA PHE A 80 -3.70 -3.23 -8.61
C PHE A 80 -4.48 -4.54 -8.51
N PHE A 81 -4.05 -5.58 -9.24
CA PHE A 81 -4.82 -6.83 -9.28
C PHE A 81 -4.87 -7.53 -7.92
N ALA A 82 -3.76 -7.54 -7.17
CA ALA A 82 -3.72 -8.05 -5.80
C ALA A 82 -4.80 -7.42 -4.91
N ALA A 83 -4.88 -6.09 -4.93
CA ALA A 83 -5.87 -5.36 -4.15
C ALA A 83 -7.29 -5.60 -4.67
N PHE A 84 -7.48 -5.63 -5.98
CA PHE A 84 -8.77 -5.91 -6.61
C PHE A 84 -9.30 -7.29 -6.20
N TRP A 85 -8.50 -8.33 -6.28
CA TRP A 85 -8.89 -9.68 -5.87
C TRP A 85 -9.21 -9.75 -4.38
N ALA A 86 -8.32 -9.20 -3.52
CA ALA A 86 -8.56 -9.19 -2.07
C ALA A 86 -9.84 -8.43 -1.69
N MET A 87 -10.07 -7.26 -2.28
CA MET A 87 -11.28 -6.47 -2.07
C MET A 87 -12.54 -7.22 -2.52
N ARG A 88 -12.48 -7.86 -3.68
CA ARG A 88 -13.59 -8.67 -4.21
C ARG A 88 -13.95 -9.85 -3.29
N GLU A 89 -12.93 -10.52 -2.75
CA GLU A 89 -13.12 -11.65 -1.83
C GLU A 89 -13.63 -11.20 -0.46
N CYS A 90 -13.20 -10.05 0.05
CA CYS A 90 -13.63 -9.56 1.37
C CYS A 90 -15.02 -8.91 1.37
N TYR A 91 -15.39 -8.24 0.28
CA TYR A 91 -16.60 -7.42 0.21
C TYR A 91 -17.91 -8.13 0.54
N PRO A 92 -18.18 -9.37 0.09
CA PRO A 92 -19.47 -10.03 0.39
C PRO A 92 -19.75 -10.15 1.89
N THR A 93 -18.75 -10.49 2.70
CA THR A 93 -18.87 -10.60 4.15
C THR A 93 -19.02 -9.22 4.79
N MET A 94 -18.15 -8.27 4.45
CA MET A 94 -18.23 -6.89 4.93
C MET A 94 -19.60 -6.27 4.64
N LYS A 95 -20.15 -6.51 3.45
CA LYS A 95 -21.48 -6.05 3.07
C LYS A 95 -22.58 -6.69 3.90
N ALA A 96 -22.51 -8.00 4.15
CA ALA A 96 -23.51 -8.72 4.94
C ALA A 96 -23.53 -8.23 6.39
N ASP A 97 -22.36 -7.90 6.94
CA ASP A 97 -22.20 -7.39 8.31
C ASP A 97 -22.53 -5.89 8.43
N GLY A 98 -22.69 -5.19 7.28
CA GLY A 98 -22.93 -3.75 7.25
C GLY A 98 -21.72 -2.91 7.73
N TRP A 99 -20.53 -3.52 7.77
CA TRP A 99 -19.29 -2.91 8.25
C TRP A 99 -18.07 -3.46 7.52
N GLY A 100 -17.18 -2.59 7.11
CA GLY A 100 -15.91 -2.97 6.52
C GLY A 100 -14.99 -1.77 6.33
N ARG A 101 -13.68 -1.99 6.42
CA ARG A 101 -12.64 -0.97 6.26
C ARG A 101 -11.59 -1.47 5.27
N VAL A 102 -11.40 -0.73 4.20
CA VAL A 102 -10.33 -1.02 3.23
C VAL A 102 -9.37 0.15 3.16
N VAL A 103 -8.09 -0.12 3.39
CA VAL A 103 -7.00 0.85 3.29
C VAL A 103 -6.03 0.41 2.21
N ASN A 104 -5.93 1.19 1.16
CA ASN A 104 -5.05 0.95 0.02
C ASN A 104 -3.80 1.83 0.12
N MET A 105 -2.60 1.21 0.23
CA MET A 105 -1.34 1.94 0.28
C MET A 105 -0.91 2.35 -1.12
N CYS A 106 -1.26 3.59 -1.47
CA CYS A 106 -0.89 4.26 -2.71
C CYS A 106 0.48 4.96 -2.60
N SER A 107 0.74 5.95 -3.42
CA SER A 107 2.00 6.69 -3.40
C SER A 107 1.89 8.06 -4.05
N LEU A 108 2.61 9.03 -3.50
CA LEU A 108 2.80 10.34 -4.13
C LEU A 108 3.52 10.20 -5.49
N ASN A 109 4.37 9.17 -5.67
CA ASN A 109 5.06 8.90 -6.93
C ASN A 109 4.09 8.71 -8.10
N GLY A 110 2.98 8.01 -7.89
CA GLY A 110 1.93 7.87 -8.89
C GLY A 110 1.30 9.22 -9.22
N VAL A 111 0.89 9.96 -8.19
CA VAL A 111 0.22 11.28 -8.32
C VAL A 111 1.09 12.29 -9.07
N ASN A 112 2.39 12.33 -8.77
CA ASN A 112 3.33 13.30 -9.35
C ASN A 112 4.11 12.74 -10.55
N SER A 113 3.82 11.51 -10.98
CA SER A 113 4.46 10.86 -12.13
C SER A 113 5.98 10.84 -12.01
N HIS A 114 6.51 10.31 -10.90
CA HIS A 114 7.94 10.25 -10.65
C HIS A 114 8.71 9.63 -11.81
N MET A 115 9.84 10.26 -12.17
CA MET A 115 10.70 9.74 -13.23
C MET A 115 11.29 8.37 -12.86
N GLY A 116 11.41 7.50 -13.85
CA GLY A 116 12.10 6.23 -13.73
C GLY A 116 11.32 5.09 -13.10
N THR A 117 10.13 5.33 -12.55
CA THR A 117 9.34 4.34 -11.79
C THR A 117 7.96 4.08 -12.42
N LEU A 118 7.88 3.99 -13.75
CA LEU A 118 6.61 3.92 -14.49
C LEU A 118 5.70 2.79 -14.00
N GLU A 119 6.21 1.57 -13.83
CA GLU A 119 5.43 0.40 -13.39
C GLU A 119 4.83 0.60 -11.99
N TYR A 120 5.57 1.24 -11.11
CA TYR A 120 5.10 1.61 -9.77
C TYR A 120 4.01 2.68 -9.84
N ASN A 121 4.26 3.75 -10.60
CA ASN A 121 3.33 4.86 -10.74
C ASN A 121 1.99 4.41 -11.30
N VAL A 122 2.01 3.62 -12.40
CA VAL A 122 0.81 3.09 -13.03
C VAL A 122 0.04 2.18 -12.06
N GLY A 123 0.73 1.27 -11.38
CA GLY A 123 0.09 0.38 -10.41
C GLY A 123 -0.57 1.15 -9.25
N LYS A 124 0.11 2.17 -8.71
CA LYS A 124 -0.43 2.97 -7.58
C LYS A 124 -1.55 3.91 -8.00
N GLU A 125 -1.54 4.45 -9.23
CA GLU A 125 -2.67 5.24 -9.75
C GLU A 125 -3.87 4.36 -10.12
N ALA A 126 -3.66 3.17 -10.66
CA ALA A 126 -4.72 2.19 -10.86
C ALA A 126 -5.39 1.81 -9.53
N LEU A 127 -4.59 1.57 -8.47
CA LEU A 127 -5.08 1.29 -7.12
C LEU A 127 -5.87 2.48 -6.54
N ARG A 128 -5.41 3.72 -6.76
CA ARG A 128 -6.12 4.93 -6.33
C ARG A 128 -7.46 5.09 -7.04
N THR A 129 -7.53 4.74 -8.32
CA THR A 129 -8.79 4.72 -9.08
C THR A 129 -9.73 3.63 -8.55
N LEU A 130 -9.25 2.41 -8.31
CA LEU A 130 -10.01 1.33 -7.68
C LEU A 130 -10.60 1.76 -6.33
N THR A 131 -9.79 2.42 -5.49
CA THR A 131 -10.23 2.97 -4.20
C THR A 131 -11.46 3.86 -4.35
N ARG A 132 -11.42 4.83 -5.26
CA ARG A 132 -12.53 5.79 -5.45
C ARG A 132 -13.77 5.15 -6.05
N THR A 133 -13.59 4.21 -6.98
CA THR A 133 -14.68 3.48 -7.61
C THR A 133 -15.40 2.61 -6.58
N ALA A 134 -14.66 1.78 -5.85
CA ALA A 134 -15.22 0.93 -4.80
C ALA A 134 -15.87 1.76 -3.67
N ALA A 135 -15.24 2.84 -3.25
CA ALA A 135 -15.79 3.75 -2.26
C ALA A 135 -17.19 4.26 -2.67
N ARG A 136 -17.34 4.66 -3.93
CA ARG A 136 -18.60 5.17 -4.45
C ARG A 136 -19.68 4.08 -4.53
N GLU A 137 -19.30 2.88 -4.95
CA GLU A 137 -20.23 1.76 -5.12
C GLU A 137 -20.64 1.13 -3.78
N TRP A 138 -19.74 1.10 -2.79
CA TRP A 138 -19.94 0.37 -1.54
C TRP A 138 -20.38 1.24 -0.36
N ALA A 139 -20.35 2.57 -0.48
CA ALA A 139 -20.65 3.49 0.61
C ALA A 139 -21.98 3.19 1.33
N ALA A 140 -23.05 2.88 0.59
CA ALA A 140 -24.35 2.57 1.16
C ALA A 140 -24.42 1.23 1.91
N THR A 141 -23.37 0.40 1.81
CA THR A 141 -23.30 -0.92 2.47
C THR A 141 -22.56 -0.90 3.80
N GLY A 142 -22.13 0.27 4.28
CA GLY A 142 -21.32 0.42 5.49
C GLY A 142 -19.82 0.12 5.30
N VAL A 143 -19.39 -0.20 4.07
CA VAL A 143 -17.99 -0.45 3.73
C VAL A 143 -17.35 0.85 3.25
N VAL A 144 -16.29 1.29 3.92
CA VAL A 144 -15.52 2.47 3.52
C VAL A 144 -14.16 2.09 2.99
N VAL A 145 -13.72 2.78 1.93
CA VAL A 145 -12.48 2.47 1.21
C VAL A 145 -11.67 3.76 1.04
N ASN A 146 -10.45 3.79 1.56
CA ASN A 146 -9.59 4.96 1.47
C ASN A 146 -8.17 4.58 1.03
N ALA A 147 -7.45 5.56 0.49
CA ALA A 147 -6.07 5.43 0.08
C ALA A 147 -5.15 6.27 0.97
N VAL A 148 -3.94 5.76 1.23
CA VAL A 148 -2.86 6.46 1.92
C VAL A 148 -1.67 6.57 0.98
N CYS A 149 -1.10 7.78 0.85
CA CYS A 149 0.15 8.06 0.14
C CYS A 149 1.21 8.45 1.18
N PRO A 150 1.97 7.49 1.71
CA PRO A 150 2.96 7.77 2.75
C PRO A 150 4.30 8.20 2.15
N ALA A 151 5.05 9.04 2.90
CA ALA A 151 6.49 9.20 2.75
C ALA A 151 7.17 8.79 4.05
N ALA A 152 7.76 7.59 4.09
CA ALA A 152 8.35 7.04 5.29
C ALA A 152 9.63 6.24 4.98
N LYS A 153 10.55 6.19 5.96
CA LYS A 153 11.79 5.40 5.92
C LYS A 153 11.46 3.89 6.05
N SER A 154 10.70 3.40 5.06
CA SER A 154 10.30 1.99 4.97
C SER A 154 11.49 1.09 4.64
N ALA A 155 11.29 -0.25 4.70
CA ALA A 155 12.29 -1.21 4.26
C ALA A 155 12.69 -1.01 2.78
N ALA A 156 11.76 -0.59 1.93
CA ALA A 156 12.04 -0.26 0.53
C ALA A 156 12.90 1.01 0.40
N PHE A 157 12.58 2.07 1.17
CA PHE A 157 13.40 3.28 1.24
C PHE A 157 14.82 2.95 1.71
N ASN A 158 14.96 2.22 2.79
CA ASN A 158 16.26 1.87 3.36
C ASN A 158 17.09 0.98 2.42
N ARG A 159 16.46 0.13 1.63
CA ARG A 159 17.16 -0.70 0.61
C ARG A 159 17.77 0.15 -0.48
N VAL A 160 17.08 1.22 -0.92
CA VAL A 160 17.53 2.07 -2.02
C VAL A 160 18.45 3.19 -1.53
N MET A 161 18.15 3.79 -0.37
CA MET A 161 18.79 5.00 0.11
C MET A 161 19.71 4.77 1.31
N GLY A 162 19.54 3.67 2.05
CA GLY A 162 20.22 3.44 3.33
C GLY A 162 21.74 3.34 3.25
N ALA A 163 22.29 2.99 2.10
CA ALA A 163 23.73 2.98 1.85
C ALA A 163 24.32 4.39 1.52
N HIS A 164 23.45 5.42 1.38
CA HIS A 164 23.76 6.75 0.91
C HIS A 164 23.25 7.80 1.90
N PRO A 165 23.96 8.07 3.01
CA PRO A 165 23.52 9.03 4.04
C PRO A 165 23.25 10.44 3.50
N GLU A 166 24.00 10.86 2.49
CA GLU A 166 23.84 12.14 1.80
C GLU A 166 22.48 12.24 1.07
N LEU A 167 22.00 11.13 0.46
CA LEU A 167 20.70 11.10 -0.19
C LEU A 167 19.57 11.08 0.85
N VAL A 168 19.76 10.40 1.95
CA VAL A 168 18.81 10.42 3.08
C VAL A 168 18.69 11.83 3.65
N ALA A 169 19.82 12.52 3.88
CA ALA A 169 19.84 13.89 4.37
C ALA A 169 19.16 14.86 3.38
N ALA A 170 19.42 14.69 2.09
CA ALA A 170 18.78 15.50 1.04
C ALA A 170 17.26 15.26 0.99
N ALA A 171 16.81 14.00 1.12
CA ALA A 171 15.39 13.65 1.20
C ALA A 171 14.73 14.27 2.45
N ASP A 172 15.36 14.18 3.61
CA ASP A 172 14.88 14.81 4.83
C ASP A 172 14.77 16.34 4.66
N ALA A 173 15.80 17.00 4.14
CA ALA A 173 15.83 18.44 3.93
C ALA A 173 14.82 18.95 2.88
N SER A 174 14.47 18.12 1.90
CA SER A 174 13.45 18.48 0.89
C SER A 174 12.02 18.39 1.40
N ASN A 175 11.80 17.70 2.52
CA ASN A 175 10.47 17.56 3.10
C ASN A 175 10.12 18.81 3.95
N PRO A 176 8.91 19.39 3.83
CA PRO A 176 8.51 20.55 4.64
C PRO A 176 8.64 20.35 6.16
N MET A 177 8.46 19.12 6.67
CA MET A 177 8.67 18.81 8.07
C MET A 177 10.15 18.56 8.44
N GLY A 178 11.10 18.72 7.50
CA GLY A 178 12.53 18.53 7.72
C GLY A 178 12.95 17.07 7.92
N ARG A 179 12.06 16.13 7.68
CA ARG A 179 12.33 14.68 7.80
C ARG A 179 11.38 13.85 6.98
N ILE A 180 11.83 12.71 6.51
CA ILE A 180 10.97 11.63 6.04
C ILE A 180 10.38 10.90 7.25
N GLY A 181 9.12 10.52 7.18
CA GLY A 181 8.36 9.92 8.27
C GLY A 181 8.88 8.57 8.73
N ASP A 182 8.48 8.18 9.93
CA ASP A 182 8.65 6.84 10.47
C ASP A 182 7.39 6.00 10.17
N PRO A 183 7.51 4.75 9.67
CA PRO A 183 6.35 3.92 9.37
C PRO A 183 5.45 3.66 10.58
N TYR A 184 6.02 3.49 11.77
CA TYR A 184 5.27 3.20 12.99
C TYR A 184 4.67 4.44 13.65
N ALA A 185 5.47 5.49 13.76
CA ALA A 185 5.05 6.69 14.50
C ALA A 185 4.17 7.62 13.66
N ASP A 186 4.41 7.68 12.33
CA ASP A 186 3.74 8.67 11.48
C ASP A 186 2.66 8.04 10.56
N VAL A 187 2.86 6.80 10.06
CA VAL A 187 1.95 6.19 9.08
C VAL A 187 0.94 5.25 9.74
N ALA A 188 1.39 4.36 10.63
CA ALA A 188 0.52 3.37 11.24
C ALA A 188 -0.66 3.98 12.04
N PRO A 189 -0.53 5.11 12.75
CA PRO A 189 -1.67 5.76 13.42
C PRO A 189 -2.77 6.18 12.44
N VAL A 190 -2.42 6.68 11.25
CA VAL A 190 -3.39 7.05 10.22
C VAL A 190 -4.09 5.82 9.66
N VAL A 191 -3.35 4.74 9.41
CA VAL A 191 -3.95 3.46 8.98
C VAL A 191 -4.89 2.91 10.05
N SER A 192 -4.51 2.99 11.33
CA SER A 192 -5.34 2.57 12.46
C SER A 192 -6.63 3.39 12.56
N PHE A 193 -6.55 4.72 12.37
CA PHE A 193 -7.71 5.60 12.29
C PHE A 193 -8.65 5.18 11.14
N LEU A 194 -8.11 4.95 9.93
CA LEU A 194 -8.88 4.51 8.77
C LEU A 194 -9.52 3.13 8.94
N ALA A 195 -8.97 2.29 9.82
CA ALA A 195 -9.46 0.96 10.16
C ALA A 195 -10.49 0.98 11.31
N SER A 196 -10.79 2.13 11.89
CA SER A 196 -11.67 2.27 13.07
C SER A 196 -13.07 2.81 12.73
N ASP A 197 -13.92 2.92 13.75
CA ASP A 197 -15.23 3.55 13.64
C ASP A 197 -15.16 5.08 13.49
N ASP A 198 -14.07 5.69 13.89
CA ASP A 198 -13.86 7.13 13.75
C ASP A 198 -13.83 7.56 12.28
N CYS A 199 -13.50 6.63 11.38
CA CYS A 199 -13.47 6.84 9.92
C CYS A 199 -14.81 6.57 9.21
N ARG A 200 -15.88 6.24 9.92
CA ARG A 200 -17.15 5.77 9.31
C ARG A 200 -17.80 6.68 8.27
N TYR A 201 -17.45 7.97 8.26
CA TYR A 201 -17.99 8.97 7.30
C TYR A 201 -16.93 9.47 6.30
N MET A 202 -15.79 8.78 6.21
CA MET A 202 -14.71 9.09 5.27
C MET A 202 -14.51 7.93 4.28
N THR A 203 -14.90 8.13 3.02
CA THR A 203 -14.68 7.14 1.96
C THR A 203 -14.22 7.81 0.67
N GLY A 204 -13.41 7.11 -0.13
CA GLY A 204 -12.89 7.60 -1.40
C GLY A 204 -11.76 8.63 -1.30
N ASN A 205 -11.25 8.88 -0.11
CA ASN A 205 -10.19 9.86 0.10
C ASN A 205 -8.81 9.30 -0.26
N THR A 206 -7.92 10.19 -0.68
CA THR A 206 -6.49 9.95 -0.77
C THR A 206 -5.82 10.83 0.29
N LEU A 207 -5.29 10.20 1.34
CA LEU A 207 -4.61 10.91 2.43
C LEU A 207 -3.10 10.91 2.17
N PHE A 208 -2.54 12.08 2.09
CA PHE A 208 -1.08 12.24 2.03
C PHE A 208 -0.52 12.26 3.44
N VAL A 209 0.28 11.26 3.78
CA VAL A 209 0.96 11.11 5.07
C VAL A 209 2.46 11.22 4.81
N ASP A 210 2.88 12.41 4.42
CA ASP A 210 4.14 12.66 3.75
C ASP A 210 4.88 13.91 4.25
N GLY A 211 4.46 14.45 5.40
CA GLY A 211 5.08 15.64 5.98
C GLY A 211 4.92 16.91 5.13
N GLY A 212 3.91 16.94 4.26
CA GLY A 212 3.65 18.07 3.35
C GLY A 212 4.37 18.00 2.01
N GLY A 213 5.06 16.89 1.72
CA GLY A 213 5.80 16.71 0.46
C GLY A 213 4.95 16.88 -0.80
N HIS A 214 3.67 16.53 -0.74
CA HIS A 214 2.72 16.71 -1.85
C HIS A 214 2.43 18.17 -2.19
N ILE A 215 2.60 19.12 -1.25
CA ILE A 215 2.27 20.55 -1.44
C ILE A 215 3.28 21.21 -2.38
N ASN A 216 4.56 20.86 -2.24
CA ASN A 216 5.63 21.47 -3.00
C ASN A 216 5.90 20.76 -4.32
N GLY A 217 5.22 19.64 -4.60
CA GLY A 217 5.58 18.72 -5.64
C GLY A 217 6.89 17.98 -5.32
N SER A 218 7.22 16.97 -6.12
CA SER A 218 8.52 16.30 -5.97
C SER A 218 9.56 16.99 -6.83
N ALA A 219 10.56 17.56 -6.20
CA ALA A 219 11.75 18.10 -6.89
C ALA A 219 12.75 16.99 -7.28
N TRP A 220 12.43 15.72 -7.00
CA TRP A 220 13.34 14.61 -7.26
C TRP A 220 13.39 14.27 -8.75
N ALA A 221 14.48 14.55 -9.37
CA ALA A 221 14.80 14.22 -10.75
C ALA A 221 16.13 13.43 -10.78
N PRO A 222 16.08 12.08 -10.72
CA PRO A 222 17.29 11.28 -10.75
C PRO A 222 17.96 11.37 -12.12
N ASP A 223 19.28 11.30 -12.14
CA ASP A 223 20.03 11.07 -13.36
C ASP A 223 19.76 9.62 -13.82
N LEU A 224 19.06 9.46 -14.94
CA LEU A 224 18.70 8.16 -15.51
C LEU A 224 19.67 7.73 -16.65
N GLY A 225 20.73 8.50 -16.87
CA GLY A 225 21.65 8.30 -17.99
C GLY A 225 20.99 8.48 -19.38
N ASP A 226 21.78 8.59 -20.42
CA ASP A 226 21.30 8.63 -21.81
C ASP A 226 21.15 7.23 -22.43
#